data_9e92773bc25c1836e4c068ff253292f9
#
_entry.id   9e92773bc25c1836e4c068ff253292f9
#
_cell.length_a   1.000
_cell.length_b   1.000
_cell.length_c   1.000
_cell.angle_alpha   90.00
_cell.angle_beta   90.00
_cell.angle_gamma   90.00
#
_symmetry.space_group_name_H-M   'P 1'
#
loop_
_entity.id
_entity.type
_entity.pdbx_description
1 polymer ?
#
loop_
_entity_poly.entity_id
_entity_poly.type
_entity_poly.pdbx_seq_one_letter_code
_entity_poly.pdbx_strand_id
1 'polypeptide(L)'
;MGINAIVEDGNWFDYIMLWSQFFVLAGYKGFIILIDELAYICNTANGITRQNNYEKILMMYNAALQGKAEYLGIIMGGIPKSIYDKKKGIFSYEAMRSRLSTGSYQDTGIINMQILLERYAYSEISGTSILI
;
A
#
# COMPACT_ATOMS: atom_id res chain seq x y z
N MET A 1 19.96 -29.55 7.63
CA MET A 1 18.52 -29.26 7.73
C MET A 1 18.22 -28.14 6.74
N GLY A 2 17.61 -28.44 5.60
CA GLY A 2 17.24 -27.42 4.63
C GLY A 2 15.90 -26.79 5.06
N ILE A 3 15.86 -25.48 5.21
CA ILE A 3 14.60 -24.75 5.42
C ILE A 3 14.00 -24.56 4.02
N ASN A 4 13.08 -25.42 3.65
CA ASN A 4 12.26 -25.25 2.44
C ASN A 4 10.99 -24.49 2.81
N ALA A 5 11.12 -23.18 2.99
CA ALA A 5 9.98 -22.29 3.13
C ALA A 5 9.59 -21.80 1.74
N ILE A 6 8.38 -22.17 1.27
CA ILE A 6 7.83 -21.72 -0.01
C ILE A 6 6.92 -20.52 0.29
N VAL A 7 7.16 -19.41 -0.41
CA VAL A 7 6.28 -18.23 -0.34
C VAL A 7 5.06 -18.51 -1.22
N GLU A 8 3.89 -18.52 -0.61
CA GLU A 8 2.61 -18.76 -1.26
C GLU A 8 1.68 -17.54 -1.12
N ASP A 9 0.57 -17.55 -1.86
CA ASP A 9 -0.44 -16.48 -1.80
C ASP A 9 -1.03 -16.25 -0.40
N GLY A 10 -0.98 -17.26 0.49
CA GLY A 10 -1.50 -17.17 1.85
C GLY A 10 -0.52 -16.61 2.89
N ASN A 11 0.79 -16.62 2.60
CA ASN A 11 1.81 -16.29 3.61
C ASN A 11 2.83 -15.22 3.18
N TRP A 12 2.74 -14.70 1.97
CA TRP A 12 3.70 -13.74 1.42
C TRP A 12 3.90 -12.50 2.31
N PHE A 13 2.84 -12.02 2.95
CA PHE A 13 2.93 -10.83 3.80
C PHE A 13 3.65 -11.11 5.13
N ASP A 14 3.51 -12.32 5.67
CA ASP A 14 4.25 -12.74 6.86
C ASP A 14 5.76 -12.73 6.61
N TYR A 15 6.21 -13.13 5.41
CA TYR A 15 7.60 -13.01 5.02
C TYR A 15 8.06 -11.56 4.93
N ILE A 16 7.23 -10.66 4.45
CA ILE A 16 7.52 -9.23 4.44
C ILE A 16 7.70 -8.70 5.87
N MET A 17 6.83 -9.08 6.79
CA MET A 17 6.94 -8.71 8.20
C MET A 17 8.19 -9.31 8.85
N LEU A 18 8.55 -10.55 8.51
CA LEU A 18 9.80 -11.16 8.97
C LEU A 18 11.04 -10.40 8.45
N TRP A 19 11.02 -9.94 7.21
CA TRP A 19 12.10 -9.10 6.67
C TRP A 19 12.23 -7.79 7.44
N SER A 20 11.13 -7.11 7.78
CA SER A 20 11.20 -5.88 8.57
C SER A 20 11.88 -6.11 9.93
N GLN A 21 11.50 -7.18 10.62
CA GLN A 21 12.12 -7.56 11.89
C GLN A 21 13.60 -7.94 11.74
N PHE A 22 13.95 -8.68 10.68
CA PHE A 22 15.33 -9.05 10.38
C PHE A 22 16.21 -7.81 10.19
N PHE A 23 15.75 -6.80 9.43
CA PHE A 23 16.53 -5.57 9.24
C PHE A 23 16.71 -4.79 10.54
N VAL A 24 15.72 -4.77 11.43
CA VAL A 24 15.87 -4.16 12.75
C VAL A 24 16.91 -4.91 13.59
N LEU A 25 16.90 -6.25 13.59
CA LEU A 25 17.91 -7.06 14.25
C LEU A 25 19.32 -6.85 13.66
N ALA A 26 19.40 -6.55 12.37
CA ALA A 26 20.65 -6.20 11.69
C ALA A 26 21.12 -4.75 11.95
N GLY A 27 20.40 -3.98 12.78
CA GLY A 27 20.78 -2.63 13.19
C GLY A 27 20.17 -1.50 12.35
N TYR A 28 19.24 -1.80 11.42
CA TYR A 28 18.49 -0.80 10.69
C TYR A 28 17.28 -0.30 11.49
N LYS A 29 16.76 0.87 11.16
CA LYS A 29 15.61 1.46 11.87
C LYS A 29 14.27 0.94 11.39
N GLY A 30 14.23 0.24 10.27
CA GLY A 30 13.01 -0.30 9.68
C GLY A 30 13.23 -0.74 8.23
N PHE A 31 12.14 -1.14 7.59
CA PHE A 31 12.09 -1.62 6.22
C PHE A 31 11.00 -0.89 5.45
N ILE A 32 11.29 -0.38 4.26
CA ILE A 32 10.32 0.31 3.41
C ILE A 32 10.14 -0.47 2.12
N ILE A 33 8.88 -0.77 1.80
CA ILE A 33 8.49 -1.38 0.53
C ILE A 33 7.99 -0.28 -0.39
N LEU A 34 8.54 -0.27 -1.60
CA LEU A 34 8.06 0.56 -2.69
C LEU A 34 7.25 -0.31 -3.66
N ILE A 35 5.95 0.00 -3.80
CA ILE A 35 5.05 -0.65 -4.76
C ILE A 35 4.77 0.35 -5.86
N ASP A 36 5.39 0.16 -7.01
CA ASP A 36 5.17 1.02 -8.16
C ASP A 36 4.06 0.48 -9.07
N GLU A 37 3.56 1.35 -9.95
CA GLU A 37 2.61 1.00 -11.01
C GLU A 37 1.27 0.38 -10.53
N LEU A 38 0.58 0.99 -9.58
CA LEU A 38 -0.81 0.62 -9.24
C LEU A 38 -1.75 0.55 -10.46
N ALA A 39 -1.35 1.17 -11.57
CA ALA A 39 -2.05 1.08 -12.86
C ALA A 39 -2.20 -0.37 -13.36
N TYR A 40 -1.27 -1.26 -13.07
CA TYR A 40 -1.37 -2.69 -13.42
C TYR A 40 -2.59 -3.34 -12.76
N ILE A 41 -2.81 -3.07 -11.48
CA ILE A 41 -3.97 -3.60 -10.77
C ILE A 41 -5.26 -3.03 -11.38
N CYS A 42 -5.31 -1.73 -11.60
CA CYS A 42 -6.45 -1.05 -12.20
C CYS A 42 -6.78 -1.60 -13.59
N ASN A 43 -5.78 -1.89 -14.41
CA ASN A 43 -5.94 -2.38 -15.78
C ASN A 43 -6.19 -3.90 -15.87
N THR A 44 -6.14 -4.64 -14.76
CA THR A 44 -6.49 -6.07 -14.74
C THR A 44 -7.87 -6.28 -15.33
N ALA A 45 -7.97 -7.10 -16.37
CA ALA A 45 -9.21 -7.33 -17.12
C ALA A 45 -10.25 -8.04 -16.24
N ASN A 46 -9.84 -9.05 -15.48
CA ASN A 46 -10.72 -9.79 -14.59
C ASN A 46 -11.03 -8.99 -13.33
N GLY A 47 -12.31 -8.69 -13.12
CA GLY A 47 -12.79 -7.91 -11.96
C GLY A 47 -12.53 -8.60 -10.62
N ILE A 48 -12.67 -9.93 -10.57
CA ILE A 48 -12.42 -10.71 -9.35
C ILE A 48 -10.94 -10.65 -8.96
N THR A 49 -10.05 -10.88 -9.93
CA THR A 49 -8.61 -10.78 -9.69
C THR A 49 -8.20 -9.38 -9.23
N ARG A 50 -8.78 -8.34 -9.85
CA ARG A 50 -8.53 -6.95 -9.44
C ARG A 50 -8.97 -6.69 -8.01
N GLN A 51 -10.17 -7.14 -7.64
CA GLN A 51 -10.67 -7.00 -6.28
C GLN A 51 -9.78 -7.73 -5.26
N ASN A 52 -9.39 -8.97 -5.54
CA ASN A 52 -8.48 -9.74 -4.68
C ASN A 52 -7.14 -9.00 -4.47
N ASN A 53 -6.62 -8.33 -5.50
CA ASN A 53 -5.42 -7.53 -5.36
C ASN A 53 -5.63 -6.30 -4.46
N TYR A 54 -6.78 -5.63 -4.56
CA TYR A 54 -7.12 -4.54 -3.64
C TYR A 54 -7.31 -5.02 -2.20
N GLU A 55 -7.85 -6.22 -2.00
CA GLU A 55 -7.95 -6.84 -0.68
C GLU A 55 -6.58 -7.14 -0.06
N LYS A 56 -5.60 -7.54 -0.89
CA LYS A 56 -4.20 -7.71 -0.43
C LYS A 56 -3.59 -6.38 0.04
N ILE A 57 -3.83 -5.28 -0.69
CA ILE A 57 -3.40 -3.94 -0.26
C ILE A 57 -4.11 -3.53 1.04
N LEU A 58 -5.41 -3.77 1.13
CA LEU A 58 -6.19 -3.48 2.33
C LEU A 58 -5.67 -4.26 3.55
N MET A 59 -5.27 -5.50 3.35
CA MET A 59 -4.68 -6.33 4.40
C MET A 59 -3.38 -5.72 4.93
N MET A 60 -2.48 -5.28 4.05
CA MET A 60 -1.25 -4.59 4.43
C MET A 60 -1.54 -3.31 5.22
N TYR A 61 -2.48 -2.50 4.70
CA TYR A 61 -2.90 -1.28 5.37
C TYR A 61 -3.45 -1.54 6.78
N ASN A 62 -4.35 -2.51 6.91
CA ASN A 62 -4.92 -2.87 8.21
C ASN A 62 -3.85 -3.41 9.18
N ALA A 63 -2.86 -4.17 8.70
CA ALA A 63 -1.77 -4.65 9.54
C ALA A 63 -0.91 -3.50 10.08
N ALA A 64 -0.65 -2.48 9.26
CA ALA A 64 0.05 -1.28 9.70
C ALA A 64 -0.76 -0.51 10.74
N LEU A 65 -2.07 -0.30 10.52
CA LEU A 65 -2.95 0.37 11.46
C LEU A 65 -3.08 -0.35 12.81
N GLN A 66 -3.08 -1.67 12.80
CA GLN A 66 -3.23 -2.48 14.01
C GLN A 66 -1.90 -2.70 14.76
N GLY A 67 -0.81 -2.09 14.31
CA GLY A 67 0.50 -2.26 14.91
C GLY A 67 1.13 -3.64 14.69
N LYS A 68 0.57 -4.46 13.78
CA LYS A 68 1.12 -5.79 13.47
C LYS A 68 2.34 -5.72 12.56
N ALA A 69 2.41 -4.70 11.72
CA ALA A 69 3.51 -4.47 10.78
C ALA A 69 4.50 -3.46 11.37
N GLU A 70 5.09 -3.80 12.53
CA GLU A 70 6.10 -2.96 13.17
C GLU A 70 7.32 -2.78 12.27
N TYR A 71 7.86 -1.57 12.27
CA TYR A 71 9.06 -1.19 11.50
C TYR A 71 8.92 -1.34 9.97
N LEU A 72 7.69 -1.50 9.47
CA LEU A 72 7.39 -1.62 8.05
C LEU A 72 6.72 -0.34 7.54
N GLY A 73 7.35 0.33 6.58
CA GLY A 73 6.74 1.40 5.79
C GLY A 73 6.33 0.88 4.40
N ILE A 74 5.24 1.40 3.85
CA ILE A 74 4.75 1.03 2.52
C ILE A 74 4.47 2.31 1.75
N ILE A 75 5.12 2.46 0.59
CA ILE A 75 4.90 3.58 -0.34
C ILE A 75 4.37 2.99 -1.64
N MET A 76 3.25 3.51 -2.12
CA MET A 76 2.63 3.06 -3.35
C MET A 76 2.56 4.20 -4.37
N GLY A 77 3.03 3.94 -5.59
CA GLY A 77 3.00 4.87 -6.71
C GLY A 77 1.96 4.48 -7.77
N GLY A 78 1.28 5.49 -8.33
CA GLY A 78 0.30 5.25 -9.37
C GLY A 78 -0.13 6.53 -10.08
N ILE A 79 -0.79 6.39 -11.21
CA ILE A 79 -1.39 7.52 -11.93
C ILE A 79 -2.78 7.86 -11.33
N PRO A 80 -3.27 9.10 -11.48
CA PRO A 80 -4.58 9.50 -10.95
C PRO A 80 -5.72 8.55 -11.35
N LYS A 81 -5.69 8.02 -12.56
CA LYS A 81 -6.68 7.05 -13.03
C LYS A 81 -6.68 5.77 -12.20
N SER A 82 -5.53 5.27 -11.77
CA SER A 82 -5.46 4.06 -10.94
C SER A 82 -6.06 4.27 -9.55
N ILE A 83 -6.21 5.50 -9.12
CA ILE A 83 -6.78 5.86 -7.82
C ILE A 83 -8.27 6.20 -7.96
N TYR A 84 -8.60 7.15 -8.85
CA TYR A 84 -9.91 7.80 -8.89
C TYR A 84 -10.90 7.21 -9.90
N ASP A 85 -10.49 6.27 -10.77
CA ASP A 85 -11.44 5.64 -11.69
C ASP A 85 -12.56 4.95 -10.91
N LYS A 86 -13.81 5.38 -11.16
CA LYS A 86 -15.00 4.94 -10.40
C LYS A 86 -15.32 3.45 -10.57
N LYS A 87 -14.81 2.80 -11.62
CA LYS A 87 -15.10 1.39 -11.92
C LYS A 87 -13.92 0.47 -11.60
N LYS A 88 -12.71 0.96 -11.77
CA LYS A 88 -11.50 0.11 -11.74
C LYS A 88 -10.42 0.63 -10.80
N GLY A 89 -10.42 1.92 -10.45
CA GLY A 89 -9.44 2.50 -9.54
C GLY A 89 -9.56 1.95 -8.12
N ILE A 90 -8.55 2.17 -7.31
CA ILE A 90 -8.52 1.68 -5.93
C ILE A 90 -9.70 2.23 -5.10
N PHE A 91 -10.19 3.43 -5.41
CA PHE A 91 -11.37 4.03 -4.76
C PHE A 91 -12.70 3.47 -5.24
N SER A 92 -12.72 2.62 -6.29
CA SER A 92 -13.91 1.83 -6.63
C SER A 92 -14.20 0.77 -5.56
N TYR A 93 -13.18 0.39 -4.79
CA TYR A 93 -13.32 -0.51 -3.66
C TYR A 93 -13.59 0.30 -2.38
N GLU A 94 -14.82 0.23 -1.88
CA GLU A 94 -15.34 1.07 -0.79
C GLU A 94 -14.48 1.03 0.46
N ALA A 95 -14.00 -0.17 0.83
CA ALA A 95 -13.16 -0.35 2.00
C ALA A 95 -11.81 0.39 1.90
N MET A 96 -11.26 0.54 0.70
CA MET A 96 -10.05 1.34 0.49
C MET A 96 -10.38 2.83 0.44
N ARG A 97 -11.48 3.20 -0.25
CA ARG A 97 -11.91 4.58 -0.34
C ARG A 97 -12.12 5.19 1.04
N SER A 98 -12.84 4.51 1.92
CA SER A 98 -13.12 4.99 3.28
C SER A 98 -11.87 5.21 4.13
N ARG A 99 -10.79 4.48 3.86
CA ARG A 99 -9.55 4.57 4.61
C ARG A 99 -8.54 5.57 4.03
N LEU A 100 -8.50 5.68 2.71
CA LEU A 100 -7.48 6.51 2.02
C LEU A 100 -8.00 7.91 1.68
N SER A 101 -9.34 8.10 1.53
CA SER A 101 -9.90 9.39 1.12
C SER A 101 -10.05 10.41 2.24
N THR A 102 -10.00 9.99 3.49
CA THR A 102 -10.12 10.89 4.64
C THR A 102 -8.78 11.55 4.92
N GLY A 103 -8.53 12.69 4.28
CA GLY A 103 -7.42 13.58 4.60
C GLY A 103 -7.56 14.33 5.92
N SER A 104 -8.32 13.83 6.87
CA SER A 104 -8.40 14.39 8.20
C SER A 104 -7.38 13.70 9.09
N TYR A 105 -6.58 14.50 9.80
CA TYR A 105 -5.86 14.07 10.98
C TYR A 105 -6.86 13.36 11.91
N GLN A 106 -6.87 12.05 11.89
CA GLN A 106 -7.47 11.31 12.98
C GLN A 106 -6.39 11.12 14.03
N ASP A 107 -6.77 11.15 15.31
CA ASP A 107 -5.91 11.03 16.51
C ASP A 107 -5.01 9.76 16.56
N THR A 108 -4.97 9.00 15.49
CA THR A 108 -4.20 7.75 15.34
C THR A 108 -2.75 7.96 14.88
N GLY A 109 -2.32 9.20 14.65
CA GLY A 109 -0.95 9.51 14.21
C GLY A 109 -0.62 9.07 12.77
N ILE A 110 -1.60 8.55 12.02
CA ILE A 110 -1.42 8.15 10.63
C ILE A 110 -1.72 9.35 9.75
N ILE A 111 -0.68 9.88 9.14
CA ILE A 111 -0.79 10.95 8.15
C ILE A 111 -1.18 10.29 6.81
N ASN A 112 -2.34 10.64 6.27
CA ASN A 112 -2.61 10.37 4.88
C ASN A 112 -1.83 11.38 4.03
N MET A 113 -0.62 11.01 3.63
CA MET A 113 0.30 11.89 2.90
C MET A 113 -0.15 12.18 1.46
N GLN A 114 -1.18 11.54 0.95
CA GLN A 114 -1.74 11.84 -0.36
C GLN A 114 -2.02 13.35 -0.54
N ILE A 115 -2.53 14.02 0.49
CA ILE A 115 -2.84 15.46 0.44
C ILE A 115 -1.58 16.33 0.39
N LEU A 116 -0.53 15.95 1.10
CA LEU A 116 0.74 16.69 1.11
C LEU A 116 1.44 16.63 -0.25
N LEU A 117 1.46 15.46 -0.88
CA LEU A 117 2.13 15.27 -2.18
C LEU A 117 1.34 15.84 -3.35
N GLU A 118 0.00 15.80 -3.33
CA GLU A 118 -0.81 16.50 -4.34
C GLU A 118 -0.58 18.01 -4.32
N ARG A 119 -0.37 18.62 -3.16
CA ARG A 119 -0.07 20.06 -3.08
C ARG A 119 1.32 20.44 -3.59
N TYR A 120 2.31 19.57 -3.45
CA TYR A 120 3.68 19.83 -3.88
C TYR A 120 3.98 19.32 -5.30
N ALA A 121 3.34 18.25 -5.76
CA ALA A 121 3.54 17.68 -7.10
C ALA A 121 2.83 18.46 -8.20
N TYR A 122 1.84 19.30 -7.88
CA TYR A 122 1.07 20.03 -8.89
C TYR A 122 1.86 21.16 -9.59
N SER A 123 3.04 21.51 -9.11
CA SER A 123 3.86 22.55 -9.72
C SER A 123 4.90 22.06 -10.72
N GLU A 124 5.33 20.79 -10.69
CA GLU A 124 6.45 20.35 -11.54
C GLU A 124 6.36 18.96 -12.18
N ILE A 125 5.46 18.06 -11.76
CA ILE A 125 5.37 16.72 -12.35
C ILE A 125 3.92 16.38 -12.69
N SER A 126 3.54 16.57 -13.94
CA SER A 126 2.23 16.17 -14.44
C SER A 126 2.08 14.64 -14.42
N GLY A 127 1.25 14.13 -13.52
CA GLY A 127 0.62 12.83 -13.67
C GLY A 127 0.95 11.69 -12.74
N THR A 128 1.71 11.90 -11.65
CA THR A 128 1.98 10.82 -10.69
C THR A 128 1.42 11.16 -9.31
N SER A 129 0.56 10.31 -8.76
CA SER A 129 0.10 10.38 -7.37
C SER A 129 0.81 9.32 -6.55
N ILE A 130 1.36 9.71 -5.40
CA ILE A 130 2.05 8.81 -4.47
C ILE A 130 1.15 8.64 -3.23
N LEU A 131 0.88 7.41 -2.84
CA LEU A 131 0.21 7.04 -1.60
C LEU A 131 1.28 6.56 -0.60
N ILE A 132 1.35 7.16 0.55
CA ILE A 132 2.28 6.81 1.63
C ILE A 132 1.51 6.32 2.84
#